data_3c383efc1354d37de22e9f28ff874c58
#
_entry.id   3c383efc1354d37de22e9f28ff874c58
#
_cell.length_a   1.000
_cell.length_b   1.000
_cell.length_c   1.000
_cell.angle_alpha   90.00
_cell.angle_beta   90.00
_cell.angle_gamma   90.00
#
_symmetry.space_group_name_H-M   'P 1'
#
loop_
_entity.id
_entity.type
_entity.pdbx_description
1 polymer ?
#
loop_
_entity_poly.entity_id
_entity_poly.type
_entity_poly.pdbx_seq_one_letter_code
_entity_poly.pdbx_strand_id
1 'polypeptide(L)'
;NGFRYPKTAASVLFLGSFAVGNAADWVADRHFGNPPGGPQNADLNPVDSLVPIIPPGAGDEHFYGKFDDSGHPSPKDLVVTQNSYMDAAAGYDDFVVIEYDIANDGGDAVNGLYAAVFADFDLGTSSSNLAGTDSARRFVWMRQNTSENPTVGVTILDPPQFGNLCCIDHAYLVYPDSCMTDGQKFRIMNGTIQSRTSNRPYDWSVCASVGPFDLPPGASQTFVVAFVGGANVSGVLANVDSAHSWYAGTGVGNRPGKPEAENRLRVEPNPFRRGARVSYHTRTAGQMEMVVYDATGREVERRGFEVRAGNGTYFWQPAELARGIYFVEVLTPDGGSRVKVVRLD
;
A
#
# COMPACT_ATOMS: atom_id res chain seq x y z
N ASN A 1 -10.46 -3.13 -14.25
CA ASN A 1 -9.89 -2.09 -13.58
C ASN A 1 -8.43 -2.05 -13.95
N GLY A 2 -7.41 -1.92 -13.18
CA GLY A 2 -6.02 -1.82 -13.58
C GLY A 2 -5.60 -0.39 -14.02
N PHE A 3 -4.33 -0.24 -14.44
CA PHE A 3 -3.76 1.04 -14.86
C PHE A 3 -4.07 1.33 -16.33
N ARG A 4 -4.49 2.58 -16.63
CA ARG A 4 -4.86 3.04 -17.97
C ARG A 4 -4.06 4.27 -18.35
N TYR A 5 -3.50 4.27 -19.53
CA TYR A 5 -2.89 5.46 -20.08
C TYR A 5 -3.09 5.51 -21.62
N PRO A 6 -3.64 6.61 -22.16
CA PRO A 6 -4.29 7.70 -21.43
C PRO A 6 -5.55 7.21 -20.69
N LYS A 7 -6.12 8.03 -19.79
CA LYS A 7 -7.27 7.68 -18.90
C LYS A 7 -8.43 7.00 -19.62
N THR A 8 -8.67 7.35 -20.89
CA THR A 8 -9.77 6.80 -21.71
C THR A 8 -9.44 5.48 -22.42
N ALA A 9 -8.17 5.03 -22.36
CA ALA A 9 -7.76 3.77 -22.98
C ALA A 9 -8.22 2.54 -22.19
N ALA A 10 -8.06 1.36 -22.78
CA ALA A 10 -8.15 0.11 -22.04
C ALA A 10 -7.04 0.01 -20.98
N SER A 11 -7.21 -0.86 -19.97
CA SER A 11 -6.12 -1.15 -19.03
C SER A 11 -4.93 -1.74 -19.78
N VAL A 12 -3.75 -1.23 -19.46
CA VAL A 12 -2.47 -1.78 -19.92
C VAL A 12 -1.78 -2.60 -18.81
N LEU A 13 -2.31 -2.62 -17.61
CA LEU A 13 -1.82 -3.45 -16.52
C LEU A 13 -2.61 -4.77 -16.51
N PHE A 14 -1.93 -5.86 -16.85
CA PHE A 14 -2.47 -7.21 -16.76
C PHE A 14 -2.49 -7.68 -15.30
N LEU A 15 -1.34 -7.59 -14.63
CA LEU A 15 -1.19 -7.94 -13.22
C LEU A 15 -0.26 -6.95 -12.52
N GLY A 16 -0.73 -6.43 -11.40
CA GLY A 16 0.08 -5.62 -10.47
C GLY A 16 -0.05 -6.17 -9.08
N SER A 17 1.07 -6.37 -8.39
CA SER A 17 1.06 -6.91 -7.03
C SER A 17 2.13 -6.28 -6.16
N PHE A 18 1.79 -6.12 -4.89
CA PHE A 18 2.73 -5.85 -3.82
C PHE A 18 3.28 -7.17 -3.28
N ALA A 19 4.54 -7.18 -2.87
CA ALA A 19 5.19 -8.32 -2.25
C ALA A 19 6.15 -7.87 -1.15
N VAL A 20 6.31 -8.70 -0.13
CA VAL A 20 7.37 -8.60 0.89
C VAL A 20 8.08 -9.94 1.01
N GLY A 21 9.38 -9.94 1.27
CA GLY A 21 10.14 -11.17 1.44
C GLY A 21 11.48 -10.94 2.11
N ASN A 22 11.95 -11.91 2.90
CA ASN A 22 13.25 -11.83 3.56
C ASN A 22 14.10 -13.08 3.39
N ALA A 23 13.58 -14.09 2.69
CA ALA A 23 14.29 -15.32 2.38
C ALA A 23 13.76 -15.97 1.09
N ALA A 24 14.52 -16.89 0.52
CA ALA A 24 14.12 -17.59 -0.71
C ALA A 24 12.92 -18.56 -0.52
N ASP A 25 12.61 -18.88 0.71
CA ASP A 25 11.48 -19.71 1.14
C ASP A 25 10.43 -18.92 1.91
N TRP A 26 10.53 -17.58 1.92
CA TRP A 26 9.55 -16.73 2.54
C TRP A 26 9.32 -15.42 1.74
N VAL A 27 8.27 -15.42 0.94
CA VAL A 27 7.74 -14.24 0.22
C VAL A 27 6.24 -14.25 0.33
N ALA A 28 5.67 -13.21 0.91
CA ALA A 28 4.23 -13.00 0.96
C ALA A 28 3.80 -12.06 -0.17
N ASP A 29 2.94 -12.54 -1.06
CA ASP A 29 2.49 -11.81 -2.24
C ASP A 29 1.12 -12.28 -2.76
N ARG A 30 0.66 -11.64 -3.84
CA ARG A 30 -0.45 -12.09 -4.69
C ARG A 30 -0.07 -12.08 -6.17
N HIS A 31 1.19 -12.34 -6.47
CA HIS A 31 1.70 -12.43 -7.84
C HIS A 31 1.54 -13.87 -8.39
N PHE A 32 2.13 -14.15 -9.56
CA PHE A 32 2.09 -15.50 -10.15
C PHE A 32 2.43 -16.58 -9.12
N GLY A 33 1.53 -17.55 -8.99
CA GLY A 33 1.51 -18.46 -7.87
C GLY A 33 2.66 -19.47 -7.82
N ASN A 34 2.86 -20.01 -6.66
CA ASN A 34 3.69 -21.17 -6.36
C ASN A 34 2.79 -22.21 -5.65
N PRO A 35 2.71 -23.47 -6.10
CA PRO A 35 3.59 -24.19 -7.03
C PRO A 35 3.37 -23.82 -8.52
N PRO A 36 4.30 -24.25 -9.39
CA PRO A 36 4.24 -24.02 -10.83
C PRO A 36 2.89 -24.36 -11.44
N GLY A 37 2.38 -23.46 -12.32
CA GLY A 37 1.07 -23.61 -12.93
C GLY A 37 -0.11 -23.33 -12.01
N GLY A 38 0.14 -22.90 -10.78
CA GLY A 38 -0.89 -22.56 -9.80
C GLY A 38 -1.53 -21.18 -10.03
N PRO A 39 -2.64 -20.91 -9.32
CA PRO A 39 -3.23 -19.57 -9.29
C PRO A 39 -2.27 -18.56 -8.64
N GLN A 40 -2.66 -17.29 -8.62
CA GLN A 40 -1.96 -16.28 -7.80
C GLN A 40 -1.85 -16.75 -6.35
N ASN A 41 -0.74 -16.46 -5.71
CA ASN A 41 -0.59 -16.65 -4.28
C ASN A 41 -1.68 -15.86 -3.51
N ALA A 42 -2.08 -16.39 -2.38
CA ALA A 42 -3.11 -15.80 -1.54
C ALA A 42 -2.57 -15.43 -0.15
N ASP A 43 -1.28 -15.07 -0.09
CA ASP A 43 -0.58 -14.82 1.18
C ASP A 43 -1.03 -13.53 1.86
N LEU A 44 -1.47 -12.54 1.07
CA LEU A 44 -1.93 -11.26 1.58
C LEU A 44 -3.46 -11.23 1.64
N ASN A 45 -4.01 -11.14 2.84
CA ASN A 45 -5.44 -11.07 3.08
C ASN A 45 -5.91 -9.65 3.38
N PRO A 46 -7.06 -9.22 2.83
CA PRO A 46 -7.63 -7.92 3.17
C PRO A 46 -8.06 -7.88 4.64
N VAL A 47 -7.62 -6.85 5.37
CA VAL A 47 -8.07 -6.52 6.73
C VAL A 47 -9.19 -5.49 6.67
N ASP A 48 -9.00 -4.44 5.87
CA ASP A 48 -10.00 -3.41 5.61
C ASP A 48 -10.29 -3.31 4.11
N SER A 49 -11.53 -2.99 3.76
CA SER A 49 -11.91 -2.70 2.38
C SER A 49 -11.25 -1.42 1.88
N LEU A 50 -10.98 -1.35 0.59
CA LEU A 50 -10.55 -0.11 -0.05
C LEU A 50 -11.70 0.91 0.02
N VAL A 51 -11.44 2.05 0.66
CA VAL A 51 -12.43 3.13 0.87
C VAL A 51 -11.85 4.49 0.48
N PRO A 52 -12.67 5.40 -0.06
CA PRO A 52 -12.25 6.78 -0.30
C PRO A 52 -12.10 7.52 1.04
N ILE A 53 -11.08 8.36 1.12
CA ILE A 53 -10.86 9.30 2.23
C ILE A 53 -11.37 10.67 1.79
N ILE A 54 -12.33 11.23 2.54
CA ILE A 54 -12.98 12.51 2.23
C ILE A 54 -12.94 13.41 3.46
N PRO A 55 -12.35 14.61 3.38
CA PRO A 55 -11.60 15.15 2.24
C PRO A 55 -10.30 14.37 1.98
N PRO A 56 -9.78 14.39 0.74
CA PRO A 56 -8.53 13.73 0.42
C PRO A 56 -7.37 14.31 1.24
N GLY A 57 -6.45 13.45 1.63
CA GLY A 57 -5.29 13.90 2.38
C GLY A 57 -4.25 14.61 1.50
N ALA A 58 -4.19 14.28 0.20
CA ALA A 58 -3.38 14.94 -0.82
C ALA A 58 -4.02 14.71 -2.19
N GLY A 59 -3.75 15.58 -3.18
CA GLY A 59 -4.38 15.54 -4.49
C GLY A 59 -5.91 15.71 -4.43
N ASP A 60 -6.57 15.21 -5.46
CA ASP A 60 -8.03 15.27 -5.61
C ASP A 60 -8.73 13.99 -5.18
N GLU A 61 -8.04 12.87 -5.24
CA GLU A 61 -8.56 11.56 -4.83
C GLU A 61 -7.57 10.86 -3.89
N HIS A 62 -8.10 10.30 -2.81
CA HIS A 62 -7.35 9.53 -1.84
C HIS A 62 -8.15 8.29 -1.44
N PHE A 63 -7.55 7.11 -1.58
CA PHE A 63 -8.12 5.84 -1.13
C PHE A 63 -7.21 5.19 -0.10
N TYR A 64 -7.83 4.55 0.86
CA TYR A 64 -7.20 3.79 1.94
C TYR A 64 -7.62 2.34 1.86
N GLY A 65 -6.71 1.42 2.15
CA GLY A 65 -6.97 0.00 2.33
C GLY A 65 -5.93 -0.62 3.26
N LYS A 66 -6.22 -1.82 3.75
CA LYS A 66 -5.33 -2.53 4.67
C LYS A 66 -5.38 -4.02 4.42
N PHE A 67 -4.22 -4.67 4.47
CA PHE A 67 -4.08 -6.11 4.34
C PHE A 67 -2.93 -6.62 5.23
N ASP A 68 -2.87 -7.92 5.44
CA ASP A 68 -1.85 -8.58 6.24
C ASP A 68 -1.34 -9.87 5.56
N ASP A 69 -0.30 -10.46 6.14
CA ASP A 69 0.30 -11.70 5.64
C ASP A 69 -0.33 -12.98 6.23
N SER A 70 -1.53 -12.89 6.81
CA SER A 70 -2.21 -14.02 7.46
C SER A 70 -2.59 -15.17 6.51
N GLY A 71 -2.54 -14.96 5.20
CA GLY A 71 -2.73 -16.00 4.20
C GLY A 71 -1.47 -16.84 3.95
N HIS A 72 -0.30 -16.37 4.35
CA HIS A 72 0.95 -17.11 4.17
C HIS A 72 0.99 -18.33 5.11
N PRO A 73 1.53 -19.52 4.68
CA PRO A 73 1.61 -20.71 5.53
C PRO A 73 2.41 -20.52 6.82
N SER A 74 3.28 -19.52 6.87
CA SER A 74 4.07 -19.14 8.05
C SER A 74 4.10 -17.63 8.17
N PRO A 75 3.00 -16.98 8.59
CA PRO A 75 2.92 -15.53 8.65
C PRO A 75 3.92 -14.94 9.67
N LYS A 76 4.33 -13.71 9.46
CA LYS A 76 5.23 -12.95 10.34
C LYS A 76 4.53 -11.77 11.01
N ASP A 77 3.19 -11.76 10.98
CA ASP A 77 2.33 -10.71 11.53
C ASP A 77 2.63 -9.32 10.92
N LEU A 78 2.97 -9.31 9.63
CA LEU A 78 3.15 -8.07 8.90
C LEU A 78 1.79 -7.50 8.48
N VAL A 79 1.59 -6.23 8.76
CA VAL A 79 0.38 -5.51 8.40
C VAL A 79 0.75 -4.34 7.49
N VAL A 80 0.07 -4.24 6.35
CA VAL A 80 0.34 -3.22 5.35
C VAL A 80 -0.85 -2.29 5.23
N THR A 81 -0.63 -1.01 5.49
CA THR A 81 -1.58 0.05 5.18
C THR A 81 -1.24 0.60 3.80
N GLN A 82 -2.22 0.60 2.89
CA GLN A 82 -2.08 1.17 1.56
C GLN A 82 -2.87 2.46 1.46
N ASN A 83 -2.22 3.53 1.02
CA ASN A 83 -2.86 4.75 0.58
C ASN A 83 -2.56 4.97 -0.91
N SER A 84 -3.55 5.41 -1.68
CA SER A 84 -3.35 5.78 -3.08
C SER A 84 -3.90 7.17 -3.36
N TYR A 85 -3.16 7.93 -4.16
CA TYR A 85 -3.42 9.34 -4.43
C TYR A 85 -3.41 9.62 -5.92
N MET A 86 -4.35 10.45 -6.36
CA MET A 86 -4.41 10.99 -7.71
C MET A 86 -4.64 12.49 -7.64
N ASP A 87 -4.09 13.23 -8.62
CA ASP A 87 -4.23 14.67 -8.76
C ASP A 87 -4.60 14.98 -10.21
N ALA A 88 -5.66 15.75 -10.41
CA ALA A 88 -6.13 16.12 -11.74
C ALA A 88 -5.53 17.43 -12.26
N ALA A 89 -4.63 18.05 -11.49
CA ALA A 89 -3.93 19.27 -11.93
C ALA A 89 -3.00 18.93 -13.10
N ALA A 90 -2.92 19.83 -14.08
CA ALA A 90 -2.10 19.67 -15.27
C ALA A 90 -0.63 19.40 -14.89
N GLY A 91 -0.08 18.31 -15.41
CA GLY A 91 1.27 17.83 -15.10
C GLY A 91 1.36 16.88 -13.90
N TYR A 92 0.23 16.59 -13.23
CA TYR A 92 0.12 15.61 -12.16
C TYR A 92 -0.93 14.52 -12.45
N ASP A 93 -1.62 14.61 -13.56
CA ASP A 93 -2.71 13.74 -13.99
C ASP A 93 -2.27 12.48 -14.75
N ASP A 94 -0.95 12.29 -14.92
CA ASP A 94 -0.36 11.18 -15.67
C ASP A 94 0.21 10.07 -14.78
N PHE A 95 -0.04 10.10 -13.47
CA PHE A 95 0.43 9.08 -12.54
C PHE A 95 -0.52 8.83 -11.36
N VAL A 96 -0.34 7.68 -10.72
CA VAL A 96 -1.01 7.31 -9.46
C VAL A 96 0.07 6.99 -8.44
N VAL A 97 0.06 7.68 -7.30
CA VAL A 97 0.98 7.41 -6.19
C VAL A 97 0.37 6.38 -5.26
N ILE A 98 1.13 5.36 -4.87
CA ILE A 98 0.73 4.35 -3.89
C ILE A 98 1.77 4.31 -2.78
N GLU A 99 1.32 4.58 -1.57
CA GLU A 99 2.11 4.48 -0.34
C GLU A 99 1.73 3.21 0.40
N TYR A 100 2.73 2.40 0.72
CA TYR A 100 2.63 1.24 1.59
C TYR A 100 3.36 1.53 2.89
N ASP A 101 2.68 1.38 4.02
CA ASP A 101 3.28 1.38 5.36
C ASP A 101 3.26 -0.03 5.89
N ILE A 102 4.43 -0.62 5.99
CA ILE A 102 4.65 -2.02 6.34
C ILE A 102 5.01 -2.06 7.81
N ALA A 103 4.11 -2.51 8.66
CA ALA A 103 4.28 -2.59 10.10
C ALA A 103 4.49 -4.04 10.55
N ASN A 104 5.37 -4.24 11.53
CA ASN A 104 5.51 -5.50 12.25
C ASN A 104 4.62 -5.44 13.51
N ASP A 105 3.45 -6.05 13.45
CA ASP A 105 2.49 -6.16 14.57
C ASP A 105 2.78 -7.41 15.44
N GLY A 106 3.77 -8.22 15.06
CA GLY A 106 4.19 -9.43 15.77
C GLY A 106 5.11 -9.17 16.97
N GLY A 107 5.45 -10.25 17.68
CA GLY A 107 6.36 -10.23 18.83
C GLY A 107 7.83 -10.41 18.47
N ASP A 108 8.15 -10.88 17.28
CA ASP A 108 9.49 -11.18 16.80
C ASP A 108 9.97 -10.16 15.76
N ALA A 109 11.28 -9.87 15.74
CA ALA A 109 11.87 -8.99 14.73
C ALA A 109 11.89 -9.67 13.34
N VAL A 110 11.48 -8.94 12.31
CA VAL A 110 11.61 -9.36 10.91
C VAL A 110 12.80 -8.65 10.30
N ASN A 111 13.91 -9.37 10.11
CA ASN A 111 15.16 -8.81 9.64
C ASN A 111 15.39 -9.09 8.15
N GLY A 112 16.09 -8.19 7.47
CA GLY A 112 16.49 -8.33 6.07
C GLY A 112 15.31 -8.32 5.10
N LEU A 113 14.22 -7.62 5.44
CA LEU A 113 13.01 -7.55 4.64
C LEU A 113 13.21 -6.68 3.40
N TYR A 114 12.68 -7.14 2.29
CA TYR A 114 12.49 -6.38 1.06
C TYR A 114 11.01 -6.18 0.82
N ALA A 115 10.65 -5.04 0.23
CA ALA A 115 9.32 -4.80 -0.31
C ALA A 115 9.43 -4.49 -1.82
N ALA A 116 8.44 -4.91 -2.59
CA ALA A 116 8.45 -4.74 -4.03
C ALA A 116 7.05 -4.52 -4.61
N VAL A 117 7.03 -3.86 -5.76
CA VAL A 117 5.91 -3.89 -6.69
C VAL A 117 6.36 -4.64 -7.95
N PHE A 118 5.61 -5.68 -8.30
CA PHE A 118 5.70 -6.36 -9.58
C PHE A 118 4.57 -5.85 -10.48
N ALA A 119 4.88 -5.54 -11.72
CA ALA A 119 3.89 -5.07 -12.68
C ALA A 119 4.10 -5.73 -14.04
N ASP A 120 3.05 -6.38 -14.50
CA ASP A 120 2.96 -7.00 -15.82
C ASP A 120 2.09 -6.11 -16.70
N PHE A 121 2.72 -5.40 -17.65
CA PHE A 121 2.05 -4.50 -18.55
C PHE A 121 1.93 -5.11 -19.94
N ASP A 122 0.70 -5.27 -20.39
CA ASP A 122 0.39 -5.67 -21.76
C ASP A 122 0.13 -4.46 -22.65
N LEU A 123 1.15 -4.05 -23.39
CA LEU A 123 1.08 -2.92 -24.32
C LEU A 123 0.87 -3.42 -25.74
N GLY A 124 -0.37 -3.36 -26.20
CA GLY A 124 -0.75 -3.91 -27.51
C GLY A 124 -0.65 -5.44 -27.52
N THR A 125 0.34 -5.98 -28.21
CA THR A 125 0.64 -7.42 -28.20
C THR A 125 1.74 -7.69 -27.19
N SER A 126 1.47 -8.46 -26.12
CA SER A 126 2.42 -8.73 -25.02
C SER A 126 3.77 -9.25 -25.53
N SER A 127 3.77 -10.18 -26.48
CA SER A 127 4.99 -10.72 -27.09
C SER A 127 5.81 -9.72 -27.92
N SER A 128 5.39 -8.46 -28.00
CA SER A 128 6.07 -7.38 -28.74
C SER A 128 6.49 -6.22 -27.83
N ASN A 129 6.61 -6.46 -26.53
CA ASN A 129 6.98 -5.44 -25.58
C ASN A 129 8.49 -5.35 -25.37
N LEU A 130 8.95 -4.18 -25.00
CA LEU A 130 10.30 -3.86 -24.57
C LEU A 130 10.23 -3.29 -23.15
N ALA A 131 11.26 -3.57 -22.37
CA ALA A 131 11.39 -3.03 -21.01
C ALA A 131 12.77 -2.41 -20.80
N GLY A 132 12.86 -1.47 -19.85
CA GLY A 132 14.11 -0.81 -19.51
C GLY A 132 14.05 -0.12 -18.16
N THR A 133 15.20 0.36 -17.69
CA THR A 133 15.32 1.05 -16.41
C THR A 133 16.02 2.39 -16.54
N ASP A 134 15.67 3.33 -15.67
CA ASP A 134 16.41 4.56 -15.37
C ASP A 134 16.73 4.59 -13.88
N SER A 135 17.96 4.22 -13.53
CA SER A 135 18.38 4.13 -12.12
C SER A 135 18.45 5.50 -11.44
N ALA A 136 18.72 6.58 -12.19
CA ALA A 136 18.76 7.94 -11.63
C ALA A 136 17.37 8.38 -11.16
N ARG A 137 16.32 7.98 -11.88
CA ARG A 137 14.93 8.24 -11.54
C ARG A 137 14.28 7.10 -10.75
N ARG A 138 15.03 6.05 -10.42
CA ARG A 138 14.51 4.86 -9.75
C ARG A 138 13.28 4.27 -10.47
N PHE A 139 13.33 4.26 -11.79
CA PHE A 139 12.21 3.96 -12.68
C PHE A 139 12.47 2.72 -13.52
N VAL A 140 11.48 1.86 -13.63
CA VAL A 140 11.42 0.72 -14.56
C VAL A 140 10.18 0.86 -15.43
N TRP A 141 10.35 0.66 -16.75
CA TRP A 141 9.31 0.95 -17.74
C TRP A 141 9.14 -0.14 -18.78
N MET A 142 7.97 -0.12 -19.43
CA MET A 142 7.65 -0.95 -20.59
C MET A 142 7.01 -0.10 -21.70
N ARG A 143 7.22 -0.52 -22.94
CA ARG A 143 6.57 0.00 -24.13
C ARG A 143 6.45 -1.05 -25.21
N GLN A 144 5.64 -0.80 -26.22
CA GLN A 144 5.62 -1.62 -27.42
C GLN A 144 6.90 -1.41 -28.27
N ASN A 145 7.37 -2.47 -28.95
CA ASN A 145 8.52 -2.37 -29.85
C ASN A 145 8.24 -1.45 -31.05
N THR A 146 7.02 -1.51 -31.59
CA THR A 146 6.60 -0.77 -32.79
C THR A 146 6.03 0.62 -32.49
N SER A 147 5.80 0.94 -31.22
CA SER A 147 5.25 2.22 -30.77
C SER A 147 5.72 2.56 -29.35
N GLU A 148 6.07 3.82 -29.13
CA GLU A 148 6.32 4.33 -27.79
C GLU A 148 5.04 4.79 -27.09
N ASN A 149 3.92 4.86 -27.76
CA ASN A 149 2.64 5.31 -27.21
C ASN A 149 1.69 4.13 -26.92
N PRO A 150 1.41 3.85 -25.64
CA PRO A 150 2.01 4.47 -24.47
C PRO A 150 3.35 3.86 -24.05
N THR A 151 4.15 4.60 -23.30
CA THR A 151 5.20 4.09 -22.41
C THR A 151 4.69 4.20 -20.99
N VAL A 152 4.80 3.14 -20.20
CA VAL A 152 4.31 3.09 -18.81
C VAL A 152 5.35 2.44 -17.89
N GLY A 153 5.25 2.67 -16.59
CA GLY A 153 6.17 2.02 -15.66
C GLY A 153 5.90 2.36 -14.21
N VAL A 154 6.85 1.96 -13.36
CA VAL A 154 6.83 2.16 -11.91
C VAL A 154 8.09 2.86 -11.47
N THR A 155 7.96 3.97 -10.76
CA THR A 155 9.08 4.65 -10.09
C THR A 155 8.96 4.53 -8.58
N ILE A 156 10.10 4.44 -7.88
CA ILE A 156 10.17 4.47 -6.42
C ILE A 156 10.33 5.93 -5.99
N LEU A 157 9.40 6.44 -5.20
CA LEU A 157 9.43 7.78 -4.65
C LEU A 157 10.14 7.81 -3.29
N ASP A 158 9.88 6.80 -2.45
CA ASP A 158 10.49 6.65 -1.12
C ASP A 158 10.66 5.15 -0.77
N PRO A 159 11.76 4.74 -0.11
CA PRO A 159 12.96 5.51 0.24
C PRO A 159 13.83 5.87 -0.98
N PRO A 160 14.79 6.80 -0.83
CA PRO A 160 15.66 7.21 -1.94
C PRO A 160 16.60 6.11 -2.42
N GLN A 161 16.88 5.10 -1.61
CA GLN A 161 17.63 3.90 -1.99
C GLN A 161 16.65 2.82 -2.47
N PHE A 162 17.01 2.10 -3.51
CA PHE A 162 16.25 0.95 -3.99
C PHE A 162 17.06 -0.34 -3.87
N GLY A 163 16.35 -1.47 -3.70
CA GLY A 163 16.94 -2.81 -3.71
C GLY A 163 17.28 -3.24 -5.13
N ASN A 164 16.28 -3.22 -6.02
CA ASN A 164 16.46 -3.57 -7.43
C ASN A 164 15.41 -2.88 -8.32
N LEU A 165 15.80 -2.67 -9.59
CA LEU A 165 14.91 -2.39 -10.71
C LEU A 165 15.18 -3.48 -11.74
N CYS A 166 14.19 -4.29 -12.09
CA CYS A 166 14.40 -5.48 -12.90
C CYS A 166 13.37 -5.60 -14.01
N CYS A 167 13.85 -5.84 -15.24
CA CYS A 167 13.03 -6.33 -16.34
C CYS A 167 12.99 -7.86 -16.26
N ILE A 168 11.81 -8.45 -16.16
CA ILE A 168 11.57 -9.88 -15.94
C ILE A 168 11.22 -10.53 -17.28
N ASP A 169 12.08 -11.43 -17.75
CA ASP A 169 11.87 -12.17 -18.99
C ASP A 169 10.95 -13.38 -18.74
N HIS A 170 9.74 -13.32 -19.28
CA HIS A 170 8.76 -14.39 -19.10
C HIS A 170 9.20 -15.72 -19.68
N ALA A 171 10.01 -15.71 -20.75
CA ALA A 171 10.53 -16.96 -21.33
C ALA A 171 11.35 -17.81 -20.36
N TYR A 172 11.99 -17.20 -19.38
CA TYR A 172 12.87 -17.87 -18.42
C TYR A 172 12.33 -17.94 -17.00
N LEU A 173 11.45 -17.00 -16.63
CA LEU A 173 11.04 -16.85 -15.22
C LEU A 173 9.55 -17.15 -14.99
N VAL A 174 8.70 -17.04 -16.01
CA VAL A 174 7.27 -17.27 -15.91
C VAL A 174 6.81 -18.48 -16.73
N TYR A 175 7.07 -18.49 -18.01
CA TYR A 175 6.52 -19.52 -18.92
C TYR A 175 6.96 -20.94 -18.69
N PRO A 176 8.17 -21.25 -18.20
CA PRO A 176 8.54 -22.63 -17.94
C PRO A 176 7.57 -23.36 -17.01
N ASP A 177 7.03 -22.62 -16.02
CA ASP A 177 6.17 -23.19 -14.98
C ASP A 177 4.83 -22.45 -14.83
N SER A 178 4.56 -21.44 -15.68
CA SER A 178 3.41 -20.52 -15.59
C SER A 178 3.35 -19.76 -14.25
N CYS A 179 4.48 -19.64 -13.54
CA CYS A 179 4.60 -18.91 -12.30
C CYS A 179 6.07 -18.56 -12.01
N MET A 180 6.29 -17.72 -11.00
CA MET A 180 7.59 -17.54 -10.34
C MET A 180 7.53 -18.15 -8.94
N THR A 181 8.57 -18.92 -8.56
CA THR A 181 8.73 -19.40 -7.19
C THR A 181 9.11 -18.26 -6.26
N ASP A 182 8.86 -18.41 -4.95
CA ASP A 182 9.28 -17.42 -3.93
C ASP A 182 10.77 -17.15 -4.01
N GLY A 183 11.58 -18.22 -4.23
CA GLY A 183 13.02 -18.08 -4.42
C GLY A 183 13.42 -17.23 -5.64
N GLN A 184 12.68 -17.29 -6.74
CA GLN A 184 12.89 -16.42 -7.89
C GLN A 184 12.46 -14.97 -7.59
N LYS A 185 11.29 -14.77 -6.99
CA LYS A 185 10.79 -13.46 -6.58
C LYS A 185 11.75 -12.78 -5.60
N PHE A 186 12.19 -13.50 -4.55
CA PHE A 186 13.17 -12.98 -3.59
C PHE A 186 14.50 -12.58 -4.24
N ARG A 187 15.01 -13.41 -5.16
CA ARG A 187 16.25 -13.12 -5.89
C ARG A 187 16.11 -11.93 -6.85
N ILE A 188 14.90 -11.66 -7.35
CA ILE A 188 14.61 -10.44 -8.09
C ILE A 188 14.58 -9.25 -7.13
N MET A 189 13.88 -9.35 -6.00
CA MET A 189 13.76 -8.26 -5.02
C MET A 189 15.10 -7.82 -4.47
N ASN A 190 16.00 -8.76 -4.16
CA ASN A 190 17.32 -8.48 -3.59
C ASN A 190 18.44 -8.20 -4.61
N GLY A 191 18.11 -8.18 -5.91
CA GLY A 191 19.05 -7.87 -6.99
C GLY A 191 19.97 -9.03 -7.41
N THR A 192 19.81 -10.25 -6.87
CA THR A 192 20.55 -11.42 -7.34
C THR A 192 20.18 -11.79 -8.78
N ILE A 193 18.90 -11.67 -9.13
CA ILE A 193 18.42 -11.68 -10.53
C ILE A 193 18.23 -10.21 -10.93
N GLN A 194 18.98 -9.80 -11.96
CA GLN A 194 18.97 -8.42 -12.41
C GLN A 194 19.03 -8.36 -13.94
N SER A 195 18.07 -7.65 -14.54
CA SER A 195 18.12 -7.26 -15.95
C SER A 195 17.66 -5.80 -16.06
N ARG A 196 18.50 -4.95 -16.60
CA ARG A 196 18.23 -3.50 -16.70
C ARG A 196 17.52 -3.11 -17.99
N THR A 197 17.49 -3.97 -18.99
CA THR A 197 16.83 -3.73 -20.26
C THR A 197 16.47 -5.05 -20.92
N SER A 198 15.39 -5.06 -21.66
CA SER A 198 15.04 -6.17 -22.55
C SER A 198 16.07 -6.29 -23.67
N ASN A 199 16.42 -7.51 -24.03
CA ASN A 199 17.35 -7.82 -25.12
C ASN A 199 16.66 -8.09 -26.45
N ARG A 200 15.34 -8.16 -26.46
CA ARG A 200 14.49 -8.41 -27.63
C ARG A 200 13.04 -7.99 -27.34
N PRO A 201 12.22 -7.78 -28.38
CA PRO A 201 10.77 -7.75 -28.21
C PRO A 201 10.28 -9.12 -27.72
N TYR A 202 9.56 -9.15 -26.62
CA TYR A 202 8.97 -10.35 -26.03
C TYR A 202 7.94 -9.97 -24.97
N ASP A 203 7.45 -10.97 -24.26
CA ASP A 203 6.64 -10.79 -23.09
C ASP A 203 7.53 -10.55 -21.86
N TRP A 204 7.33 -9.40 -21.21
CA TRP A 204 8.12 -8.90 -20.09
C TRP A 204 7.20 -8.41 -18.99
N SER A 205 7.64 -8.51 -17.78
CA SER A 205 7.13 -7.74 -16.66
C SER A 205 8.27 -6.98 -15.95
N VAL A 206 7.94 -6.19 -14.96
CA VAL A 206 8.91 -5.35 -14.25
C VAL A 206 8.77 -5.48 -12.74
N CYS A 207 9.88 -5.26 -12.04
CA CYS A 207 9.92 -5.18 -10.59
C CYS A 207 10.66 -3.93 -10.14
N ALA A 208 10.09 -3.23 -9.16
CA ALA A 208 10.72 -2.16 -8.41
C ALA A 208 10.71 -2.52 -6.92
N SER A 209 11.88 -2.66 -6.29
CA SER A 209 12.01 -3.09 -4.91
C SER A 209 12.87 -2.18 -4.06
N VAL A 210 12.64 -2.21 -2.74
CA VAL A 210 13.42 -1.54 -1.70
C VAL A 210 13.86 -2.55 -0.64
N GLY A 211 14.90 -2.22 0.09
CA GLY A 211 15.45 -3.10 1.13
C GLY A 211 16.95 -3.36 0.92
N PRO A 212 17.60 -4.16 1.82
CA PRO A 212 16.97 -4.75 3.01
C PRO A 212 16.72 -3.71 4.11
N PHE A 213 15.71 -3.97 4.93
CA PHE A 213 15.45 -3.24 6.17
C PHE A 213 15.01 -4.20 7.28
N ASP A 214 15.20 -3.78 8.52
CA ASP A 214 14.83 -4.57 9.69
C ASP A 214 13.61 -3.93 10.37
N LEU A 215 12.63 -4.76 10.73
CA LEU A 215 11.43 -4.35 11.46
C LEU A 215 11.40 -5.03 12.83
N PRO A 216 11.90 -4.39 13.89
CA PRO A 216 11.60 -4.80 15.26
C PRO A 216 10.09 -4.81 15.53
N PRO A 217 9.62 -5.52 16.57
CA PRO A 217 8.23 -5.46 17.01
C PRO A 217 7.74 -4.02 17.16
N GLY A 218 6.61 -3.70 16.57
CA GLY A 218 6.00 -2.36 16.58
C GLY A 218 6.64 -1.34 15.63
N ALA A 219 7.70 -1.68 14.91
CA ALA A 219 8.30 -0.79 13.91
C ALA A 219 7.59 -0.86 12.56
N SER A 220 7.70 0.19 11.78
CA SER A 220 7.23 0.21 10.40
C SER A 220 8.22 0.83 9.43
N GLN A 221 8.08 0.46 8.15
CA GLN A 221 8.82 1.02 7.02
C GLN A 221 7.85 1.49 5.94
N THR A 222 8.06 2.69 5.46
CA THR A 222 7.30 3.23 4.32
C THR A 222 7.98 2.85 3.01
N PHE A 223 7.17 2.47 2.03
CA PHE A 223 7.55 2.23 0.64
C PHE A 223 6.54 2.94 -0.26
N VAL A 224 7.01 3.87 -1.09
CA VAL A 224 6.14 4.67 -1.96
C VAL A 224 6.57 4.52 -3.41
N VAL A 225 5.60 4.22 -4.26
CA VAL A 225 5.78 4.12 -5.71
C VAL A 225 4.79 5.00 -6.45
N ALA A 226 5.12 5.33 -7.70
CA ALA A 226 4.12 5.83 -8.63
C ALA A 226 4.05 4.94 -9.88
N PHE A 227 2.84 4.61 -10.30
CA PHE A 227 2.56 4.10 -11.64
C PHE A 227 2.43 5.30 -12.55
N VAL A 228 3.26 5.36 -13.58
CA VAL A 228 3.41 6.55 -14.44
C VAL A 228 3.20 6.16 -15.90
N GLY A 229 2.47 6.99 -16.64
CA GLY A 229 2.29 6.86 -18.09
C GLY A 229 2.86 8.06 -18.85
N GLY A 230 3.13 7.86 -20.14
CA GLY A 230 3.55 8.92 -21.05
C GLY A 230 3.33 8.53 -22.51
N ALA A 231 3.19 9.52 -23.39
CA ALA A 231 2.99 9.29 -24.81
C ALA A 231 4.23 8.69 -25.51
N ASN A 232 5.40 8.77 -24.87
CA ASN A 232 6.66 8.20 -25.32
C ASN A 232 7.66 8.17 -24.17
N VAL A 233 8.85 7.63 -24.38
CA VAL A 233 9.90 7.53 -23.35
C VAL A 233 10.24 8.90 -22.75
N SER A 234 10.41 9.94 -23.56
CA SER A 234 10.69 11.29 -23.04
C SER A 234 9.55 11.84 -22.18
N GLY A 235 8.30 11.63 -22.61
CA GLY A 235 7.12 12.08 -21.89
C GLY A 235 6.95 11.35 -20.55
N VAL A 236 7.14 10.04 -20.52
CA VAL A 236 7.04 9.30 -19.25
C VAL A 236 8.14 9.69 -18.26
N LEU A 237 9.37 9.99 -18.74
CA LEU A 237 10.44 10.47 -17.86
C LEU A 237 10.12 11.84 -17.27
N ALA A 238 9.51 12.75 -18.04
CA ALA A 238 9.06 14.04 -17.51
C ALA A 238 7.96 13.86 -16.44
N ASN A 239 7.02 12.94 -16.68
CA ASN A 239 5.95 12.62 -15.72
C ASN A 239 6.50 11.92 -14.45
N VAL A 240 7.59 11.14 -14.57
CA VAL A 240 8.32 10.61 -13.41
C VAL A 240 8.92 11.75 -12.57
N ASP A 241 9.56 12.73 -13.21
CA ASP A 241 10.10 13.90 -12.50
C ASP A 241 8.97 14.73 -11.84
N SER A 242 7.80 14.82 -12.48
CA SER A 242 6.60 15.42 -11.90
C SER A 242 6.09 14.63 -10.68
N ALA A 243 6.08 13.30 -10.73
CA ALA A 243 5.66 12.46 -9.60
C ALA A 243 6.58 12.64 -8.39
N HIS A 244 7.91 12.70 -8.60
CA HIS A 244 8.86 13.01 -7.54
C HIS A 244 8.63 14.41 -6.94
N SER A 245 8.36 15.40 -7.79
CA SER A 245 8.09 16.77 -7.35
C SER A 245 6.79 16.87 -6.57
N TRP A 246 5.73 16.19 -7.03
CA TRP A 246 4.45 16.13 -6.35
C TRP A 246 4.59 15.49 -4.96
N TYR A 247 5.28 14.35 -4.87
CA TYR A 247 5.50 13.65 -3.60
C TYR A 247 6.27 14.52 -2.60
N ALA A 248 7.35 15.17 -3.05
CA ALA A 248 8.13 16.08 -2.22
C ALA A 248 7.31 17.32 -1.77
N GLY A 249 6.43 17.84 -2.63
CA GLY A 249 5.61 19.02 -2.35
C GLY A 249 4.41 18.77 -1.45
N THR A 250 3.81 17.57 -1.51
CA THR A 250 2.60 17.24 -0.72
C THR A 250 2.90 16.86 0.72
N GLY A 251 4.16 16.52 1.05
CA GLY A 251 4.54 16.03 2.36
C GLY A 251 3.91 14.69 2.75
N VAL A 252 3.42 13.91 1.78
CA VAL A 252 2.78 12.60 2.01
C VAL A 252 3.70 11.69 2.83
N GLY A 253 5.00 11.66 2.54
CA GLY A 253 5.98 10.90 3.33
C GLY A 253 6.45 11.56 4.62
N ASN A 254 6.23 12.88 4.79
CA ASN A 254 6.72 13.69 5.91
C ASN A 254 5.60 14.18 6.83
N ARG A 255 4.44 13.53 6.83
CA ARG A 255 3.37 13.93 7.74
C ARG A 255 3.82 13.69 9.17
N PRO A 256 4.04 14.75 10.00
CA PRO A 256 4.10 14.58 11.42
C PRO A 256 2.71 14.12 11.84
N GLY A 257 2.61 12.90 12.33
CA GLY A 257 1.33 12.26 12.61
C GLY A 257 0.75 11.53 11.40
N LYS A 258 1.57 10.84 10.56
CA LYS A 258 1.14 9.55 10.04
C LYS A 258 0.52 8.86 11.24
N PRO A 259 -0.77 8.49 11.25
CA PRO A 259 -1.23 7.67 12.35
C PRO A 259 -0.34 6.43 12.29
N GLU A 260 0.70 6.40 13.13
CA GLU A 260 1.31 5.13 13.45
C GLU A 260 0.14 4.23 13.81
N ALA A 261 0.21 2.97 13.43
CA ALA A 261 -0.81 1.97 13.66
C ALA A 261 -1.28 1.87 15.14
N GLU A 262 -0.89 2.80 15.97
CA GLU A 262 -1.04 2.86 17.41
C GLU A 262 -2.28 3.61 17.91
N ASN A 263 -2.96 4.40 17.11
CA ASN A 263 -4.26 4.94 17.52
C ASN A 263 -5.39 4.01 17.03
N ARG A 264 -5.31 2.72 17.39
CA ARG A 264 -6.39 1.77 17.12
C ARG A 264 -7.57 2.01 18.06
N LEU A 265 -8.34 3.06 17.78
CA LEU A 265 -9.66 3.15 18.37
C LEU A 265 -10.54 2.04 17.80
N ARG A 266 -10.89 1.06 18.63
CA ARG A 266 -11.85 0.00 18.30
C ARG A 266 -13.05 0.09 19.22
N VAL A 267 -14.22 -0.14 18.67
CA VAL A 267 -15.47 -0.22 19.43
C VAL A 267 -16.14 -1.55 19.08
N GLU A 268 -16.16 -2.47 20.04
CA GLU A 268 -16.66 -3.84 19.85
C GLU A 268 -17.63 -4.26 20.95
N PRO A 269 -18.72 -4.94 20.62
CA PRO A 269 -19.20 -5.27 19.27
C PRO A 269 -19.67 -4.02 18.49
N ASN A 270 -19.54 -4.03 17.18
CA ASN A 270 -20.12 -3.04 16.29
C ASN A 270 -20.77 -3.76 15.10
N PRO A 271 -22.09 -3.79 14.98
CA PRO A 271 -23.11 -3.08 15.80
C PRO A 271 -23.23 -3.56 17.26
N PHE A 272 -23.67 -2.66 18.15
CA PHE A 272 -23.90 -2.98 19.55
C PHE A 272 -25.35 -2.71 20.00
N ARG A 273 -25.77 -3.31 21.13
CA ARG A 273 -27.12 -3.10 21.71
C ARG A 273 -27.06 -2.29 23.00
N ARG A 274 -26.42 -2.83 24.03
CA ARG A 274 -26.40 -2.23 25.39
C ARG A 274 -25.14 -1.49 25.71
N GLY A 275 -24.03 -1.93 25.15
CA GLY A 275 -22.71 -1.34 25.39
C GLY A 275 -21.68 -1.96 24.48
N ALA A 276 -20.53 -1.29 24.40
CA ALA A 276 -19.41 -1.73 23.59
C ALA A 276 -18.08 -1.42 24.33
N ARG A 277 -17.07 -2.21 24.06
CA ARG A 277 -15.71 -1.96 24.54
C ARG A 277 -15.04 -0.98 23.58
N VAL A 278 -14.57 0.12 24.10
CA VAL A 278 -13.75 1.10 23.43
C VAL A 278 -12.29 0.79 23.78
N SER A 279 -11.52 0.31 22.83
CA SER A 279 -10.10 0.01 22.98
C SER A 279 -9.29 1.12 22.31
N TYR A 280 -8.25 1.59 22.94
CA TYR A 280 -7.39 2.68 22.45
C TYR A 280 -5.93 2.41 22.84
N HIS A 281 -5.03 3.12 22.15
CA HIS A 281 -3.61 3.17 22.52
C HIS A 281 -3.18 4.63 22.67
N THR A 282 -2.30 4.92 23.61
CA THR A 282 -1.63 6.22 23.77
C THR A 282 -0.19 6.02 24.21
N ARG A 283 0.74 6.76 23.65
CA ARG A 283 2.17 6.71 24.04
C ARG A 283 2.46 7.55 25.27
N THR A 284 1.64 8.58 25.50
CA THR A 284 1.83 9.56 26.55
C THR A 284 0.71 9.45 27.57
N ALA A 285 1.05 9.37 28.85
CA ALA A 285 0.08 9.47 29.92
C ALA A 285 -0.51 10.89 29.98
N GLY A 286 -1.80 11.02 30.29
CA GLY A 286 -2.44 12.32 30.43
C GLY A 286 -3.97 12.25 30.36
N GLN A 287 -4.60 13.35 29.97
CA GLN A 287 -6.04 13.43 29.79
C GLN A 287 -6.45 12.88 28.42
N MET A 288 -7.47 12.03 28.44
CA MET A 288 -8.15 11.52 27.25
C MET A 288 -9.61 11.96 27.28
N GLU A 289 -10.15 12.39 26.15
CA GLU A 289 -11.58 12.65 26.01
C GLU A 289 -12.20 11.66 25.00
N MET A 290 -13.33 11.09 25.34
CA MET A 290 -14.21 10.39 24.42
C MET A 290 -15.42 11.28 24.12
N VAL A 291 -15.62 11.57 22.84
CA VAL A 291 -16.74 12.38 22.36
C VAL A 291 -17.57 11.55 21.39
N VAL A 292 -18.87 11.57 21.55
CA VAL A 292 -19.80 10.85 20.68
C VAL A 292 -20.66 11.86 19.92
N TYR A 293 -20.72 11.70 18.61
CA TYR A 293 -21.55 12.52 17.72
C TYR A 293 -22.64 11.67 17.09
N ASP A 294 -23.81 12.27 16.86
CA ASP A 294 -24.85 11.66 16.04
C ASP A 294 -24.54 11.81 14.54
N ALA A 295 -25.38 11.21 13.67
CA ALA A 295 -25.20 11.24 12.22
C ALA A 295 -25.24 12.66 11.60
N THR A 296 -25.72 13.67 12.35
CA THR A 296 -25.74 15.08 11.92
C THR A 296 -24.48 15.85 12.34
N GLY A 297 -23.57 15.19 13.10
CA GLY A 297 -22.37 15.82 13.64
C GLY A 297 -22.59 16.55 14.97
N ARG A 298 -23.78 16.44 15.59
CA ARG A 298 -24.06 17.02 16.90
C ARG A 298 -23.45 16.14 17.98
N GLU A 299 -22.72 16.75 18.93
CA GLU A 299 -22.23 16.08 20.12
C GLU A 299 -23.40 15.61 20.99
N VAL A 300 -23.41 14.32 21.38
CA VAL A 300 -24.45 13.70 22.19
C VAL A 300 -23.91 13.14 23.50
N GLU A 301 -22.61 12.92 23.62
CA GLU A 301 -21.96 12.50 24.85
C GLU A 301 -20.50 12.94 24.85
N ARG A 302 -19.96 13.33 26.03
CA ARG A 302 -18.54 13.61 26.26
C ARG A 302 -18.10 13.05 27.60
N ARG A 303 -16.93 12.41 27.63
CA ARG A 303 -16.30 11.90 28.87
C ARG A 303 -14.80 12.10 28.84
N GLY A 304 -14.28 12.60 29.99
CA GLY A 304 -12.83 12.72 30.22
C GLY A 304 -12.31 11.61 31.11
N PHE A 305 -11.10 11.14 30.87
CA PHE A 305 -10.41 10.12 31.64
C PHE A 305 -8.94 10.49 31.79
N GLU A 306 -8.34 10.07 32.93
CA GLU A 306 -6.89 10.00 33.04
C GLU A 306 -6.39 8.66 32.51
N VAL A 307 -5.40 8.68 31.62
CA VAL A 307 -4.87 7.48 30.97
C VAL A 307 -3.36 7.37 31.19
N ARG A 308 -2.88 6.12 31.24
CA ARG A 308 -1.45 5.80 31.24
C ARG A 308 -1.03 5.47 29.80
N ALA A 309 0.26 5.65 29.50
CA ALA A 309 0.84 5.19 28.25
C ALA A 309 0.62 3.68 28.05
N GLY A 310 0.34 3.27 26.83
CA GLY A 310 0.05 1.89 26.44
C GLY A 310 -1.40 1.68 26.00
N ASN A 311 -1.78 0.42 25.88
CA ASN A 311 -3.14 0.01 25.51
C ASN A 311 -4.10 0.21 26.68
N GLY A 312 -5.26 0.80 26.39
CA GLY A 312 -6.34 0.97 27.34
C GLY A 312 -7.68 0.51 26.80
N THR A 313 -8.59 0.19 27.72
CA THR A 313 -9.96 -0.17 27.36
C THR A 313 -10.95 0.53 28.29
N TYR A 314 -12.06 0.99 27.70
CA TYR A 314 -13.20 1.53 28.41
C TYR A 314 -14.48 0.82 27.99
N PHE A 315 -15.31 0.41 28.94
CA PHE A 315 -16.60 -0.18 28.61
C PHE A 315 -17.67 0.91 28.55
N TRP A 316 -18.05 1.26 27.34
CA TRP A 316 -19.03 2.30 27.05
C TRP A 316 -20.45 1.75 27.07
N GLN A 317 -21.26 2.29 27.96
CA GLN A 317 -22.69 1.96 28.10
C GLN A 317 -23.51 3.26 28.01
N PRO A 318 -23.93 3.66 26.81
CA PRO A 318 -24.76 4.86 26.67
C PRO A 318 -26.19 4.58 27.18
N ALA A 319 -26.61 5.35 28.18
CA ALA A 319 -27.93 5.17 28.80
C ALA A 319 -29.07 5.71 27.92
N GLU A 320 -28.86 6.80 27.19
CA GLU A 320 -29.93 7.59 26.57
C GLU A 320 -29.79 7.75 25.03
N LEU A 321 -28.87 7.02 24.38
CA LEU A 321 -28.75 7.08 22.93
C LEU A 321 -29.89 6.27 22.26
N ALA A 322 -30.51 6.84 21.25
CA ALA A 322 -31.46 6.11 20.39
C ALA A 322 -30.71 5.12 19.46
N ARG A 323 -31.43 4.17 18.84
CA ARG A 323 -30.89 3.39 17.74
C ARG A 323 -30.43 4.31 16.62
N GLY A 324 -29.30 4.00 15.98
CA GLY A 324 -28.81 4.83 14.90
C GLY A 324 -27.30 4.69 14.66
N ILE A 325 -26.80 5.54 13.77
CA ILE A 325 -25.37 5.67 13.46
C ILE A 325 -24.79 6.79 14.32
N TYR A 326 -23.65 6.51 14.92
CA TYR A 326 -22.88 7.45 15.74
C TYR A 326 -21.41 7.42 15.33
N PHE A 327 -20.69 8.45 15.72
CA PHE A 327 -19.24 8.53 15.57
C PHE A 327 -18.63 8.72 16.95
N VAL A 328 -17.83 7.76 17.36
CA VAL A 328 -17.05 7.84 18.62
C VAL A 328 -15.68 8.40 18.26
N GLU A 329 -15.33 9.51 18.86
CA GLU A 329 -14.00 10.14 18.77
C GLU A 329 -13.29 10.01 20.11
N VAL A 330 -12.03 9.62 20.07
CA VAL A 330 -11.16 9.59 21.24
C VAL A 330 -9.99 10.53 20.98
N LEU A 331 -9.85 11.53 21.85
CA LEU A 331 -8.77 12.51 21.86
C LEU A 331 -7.78 12.13 22.95
N THR A 332 -6.58 11.72 22.60
CA THR A 332 -5.48 11.42 23.51
C THR A 332 -4.44 12.53 23.47
N PRO A 333 -3.45 12.57 24.38
CA PRO A 333 -2.33 13.50 24.28
C PRO A 333 -1.55 13.38 22.96
N ASP A 334 -1.61 12.22 22.30
CA ASP A 334 -0.90 11.95 21.05
C ASP A 334 -1.73 12.25 19.79
N GLY A 335 -3.02 12.59 19.93
CA GLY A 335 -3.91 12.92 18.83
C GLY A 335 -5.31 12.32 18.95
N GLY A 336 -6.15 12.54 17.94
CA GLY A 336 -7.53 12.10 17.88
C GLY A 336 -7.74 10.93 16.91
N SER A 337 -8.65 10.03 17.27
CA SER A 337 -9.12 8.95 16.40
C SER A 337 -10.63 8.86 16.44
N ARG A 338 -11.27 8.55 15.30
CA ARG A 338 -12.73 8.48 15.19
C ARG A 338 -13.15 7.18 14.50
N VAL A 339 -14.21 6.55 15.00
CA VAL A 339 -14.80 5.34 14.43
C VAL A 339 -16.31 5.46 14.33
N LYS A 340 -16.89 4.95 13.24
CA LYS A 340 -18.33 4.83 13.08
C LYS A 340 -18.85 3.62 13.86
N VAL A 341 -19.91 3.81 14.62
CA VAL A 341 -20.59 2.75 15.37
C VAL A 341 -22.09 2.72 15.06
N VAL A 342 -22.70 1.55 15.18
CA VAL A 342 -24.12 1.37 14.95
C VAL A 342 -24.75 0.83 16.23
N ARG A 343 -25.70 1.57 16.81
CA ARG A 343 -26.51 1.10 17.93
C ARG A 343 -27.79 0.46 17.39
N LEU A 344 -27.99 -0.78 17.79
CA LEU A 344 -29.23 -1.54 17.59
C LEU A 344 -30.18 -1.38 18.78
N ASP A 345 -31.40 -1.87 18.65
CA ASP A 345 -32.40 -1.91 19.73
C ASP A 345 -31.99 -2.85 20.87
#